data_849d53b65d99fc1a691b1d0cab261f4d
#
_entry.id   849d53b65d99fc1a691b1d0cab261f4d
#
_cell.length_a   1.000
_cell.length_b   1.000
_cell.length_c   1.000
_cell.angle_alpha   90.00
_cell.angle_beta   90.00
_cell.angle_gamma   90.00
#
_symmetry.space_group_name_H-M   'P 1'
#
loop_
_entity.id
_entity.type
_entity.pdbx_description
1 polymer ?
#
loop_
_entity_poly.entity_id
_entity_poly.type
_entity_poly.pdbx_seq_one_letter_code
_entity_poly.pdbx_strand_id
1 'polypeptide(L)'
;MKIRAVQIDIARQMETLDYIKHFIDFTSSSGYNTLVLYLEGRIRTNTFPFMAENESYTPEEMKEVVDYADRKKMDVIPVVSNFAHTEQFLCFKETVRFGELREGRTGRFGNNISTVCPSKEETYEFFENYYREIADIFPSPYFHIGNDEVWDIGFCSLCRNRIKEGETEADIFVKHLKRTYNIVAGKLGKKMMMWDDMFEYYPEALEKIPRDIIMCCWHYDTFIDIPKTHFGNRKRFDPLATYDKLGFKYLIAPREIHPENVITLTEYALNYKPLGGLLTIWEKGTDFMLEDYPNIAFAGKLWERSTVDNPDDLYKGVCKKIFGLTNSAFLDLLFSIKYYGRWHINKFLRGPLTPCEHIRMKLVAFFEKQIKPFEKKVKGSIGKEIFRDILLRLRIERLHLNMRSFFSSICKYISGRKEIHPDILISEGTRILQEIDIVKGIRSAQWKRFRPGIFPVKTDTLYTEIYREIEGILKEIQSGRILRRGVFYIRYFLPDPYGSQKVRIAIKYKGEKKWNDLYSGIPKPDIDDPSQIPYYTFTHFVSGFKVPEKILFQTYGYGGIGITFLEIVNKKGHFIPARTDRTSGKVSNPDALLIDDTRWTYLGEINTVRMYQDHKKGEEIHSIEISLSRV
;
A
#
# COMPACT_ATOMS: atom_id res chain seq x y z
N MET A 1 -9.22 -0.05 27.78
CA MET A 1 -10.27 -0.24 26.75
C MET A 1 -10.94 -1.60 26.89
N LYS A 2 -12.26 -1.72 26.65
CA LYS A 2 -13.00 -3.00 26.78
C LYS A 2 -12.61 -3.96 25.66
N ILE A 3 -12.70 -3.53 24.40
CA ILE A 3 -12.23 -4.27 23.22
C ILE A 3 -10.83 -3.78 22.90
N ARG A 4 -9.87 -4.69 22.84
CA ARG A 4 -8.51 -4.45 22.41
C ARG A 4 -8.23 -5.41 21.27
N ALA A 5 -8.59 -4.96 20.08
CA ALA A 5 -8.57 -5.77 18.87
C ALA A 5 -7.33 -5.52 18.04
N VAL A 6 -6.87 -6.55 17.36
CA VAL A 6 -5.82 -6.48 16.33
C VAL A 6 -6.31 -7.18 15.08
N GLN A 7 -6.17 -6.53 13.94
CA GLN A 7 -6.51 -7.10 12.65
C GLN A 7 -5.31 -7.77 12.01
N ILE A 8 -5.57 -8.82 11.25
CA ILE A 8 -4.66 -9.35 10.23
C ILE A 8 -5.43 -9.49 8.91
N ASP A 9 -4.83 -9.01 7.84
CA ASP A 9 -5.38 -9.12 6.50
C ASP A 9 -4.92 -10.44 5.86
N ILE A 10 -5.82 -11.40 5.78
CA ILE A 10 -5.59 -12.69 5.11
C ILE A 10 -6.36 -12.80 3.78
N ALA A 11 -7.09 -11.74 3.41
CA ALA A 11 -7.78 -11.67 2.13
C ALA A 11 -6.81 -11.41 0.99
N ARG A 12 -6.01 -10.37 1.08
CA ARG A 12 -5.08 -9.98 0.03
C ARG A 12 -3.83 -10.84 0.03
N GLN A 13 -3.49 -11.43 1.18
CA GLN A 13 -2.36 -12.30 1.33
C GLN A 13 -2.66 -13.43 2.31
N MET A 14 -2.67 -14.65 1.80
CA MET A 14 -2.92 -15.84 2.61
C MET A 14 -1.71 -16.17 3.49
N GLU A 15 -1.93 -16.48 4.76
CA GLU A 15 -0.93 -16.90 5.73
C GLU A 15 -1.12 -18.38 6.10
N THR A 16 -0.08 -19.05 6.60
CA THR A 16 -0.24 -20.41 7.15
C THR A 16 -1.02 -20.40 8.46
N LEU A 17 -1.72 -21.47 8.76
CA LEU A 17 -2.40 -21.62 10.06
C LEU A 17 -1.43 -21.51 11.23
N ASP A 18 -0.22 -22.04 11.08
CA ASP A 18 0.85 -21.93 12.09
C ASP A 18 1.24 -20.48 12.34
N TYR A 19 1.33 -19.66 11.28
CA TYR A 19 1.58 -18.24 11.44
C TYR A 19 0.42 -17.53 12.17
N ILE A 20 -0.83 -17.82 11.79
CA ILE A 20 -2.00 -17.22 12.45
C ILE A 20 -2.02 -17.59 13.94
N LYS A 21 -1.76 -18.86 14.30
CA LYS A 21 -1.65 -19.30 15.71
C LYS A 21 -0.50 -18.62 16.44
N HIS A 22 0.65 -18.50 15.80
CA HIS A 22 1.78 -17.75 16.35
C HIS A 22 1.43 -16.27 16.60
N PHE A 23 0.70 -15.66 15.68
CA PHE A 23 0.22 -14.28 15.84
C PHE A 23 -0.77 -14.16 17.00
N ILE A 24 -1.67 -15.13 17.19
CA ILE A 24 -2.59 -15.22 18.34
C ILE A 24 -1.78 -15.31 19.65
N ASP A 25 -0.77 -16.16 19.72
CA ASP A 25 0.09 -16.29 20.92
C ASP A 25 0.78 -14.98 21.27
N PHE A 26 1.34 -14.32 20.26
CA PHE A 26 2.02 -13.05 20.46
C PHE A 26 1.06 -11.95 20.92
N THR A 27 -0.06 -11.81 20.25
CA THR A 27 -1.02 -10.71 20.50
C THR A 27 -1.77 -10.91 21.81
N SER A 28 -2.19 -12.13 22.16
CA SER A 28 -2.80 -12.44 23.46
C SER A 28 -1.85 -12.08 24.62
N SER A 29 -0.56 -12.40 24.50
CA SER A 29 0.46 -12.04 25.50
C SER A 29 0.76 -10.55 25.56
N SER A 30 0.40 -9.82 24.50
CA SER A 30 0.63 -8.38 24.36
C SER A 30 -0.56 -7.51 24.79
N GLY A 31 -1.61 -8.11 25.38
CA GLY A 31 -2.73 -7.38 25.96
C GLY A 31 -3.99 -7.30 25.08
N TYR A 32 -4.00 -7.91 23.91
CA TYR A 32 -5.19 -8.02 23.08
C TYR A 32 -6.15 -9.11 23.60
N ASN A 33 -7.43 -8.89 23.39
CA ASN A 33 -8.48 -9.85 23.71
C ASN A 33 -9.39 -10.17 22.50
N THR A 34 -9.05 -9.63 21.32
CA THR A 34 -9.85 -9.80 20.11
C THR A 34 -8.92 -9.84 18.89
N LEU A 35 -9.10 -10.84 18.05
CA LEU A 35 -8.52 -10.94 16.73
C LEU A 35 -9.57 -10.54 15.69
N VAL A 36 -9.22 -9.74 14.71
CA VAL A 36 -10.08 -9.40 13.57
C VAL A 36 -9.43 -10.00 12.32
N LEU A 37 -10.16 -10.90 11.67
CA LEU A 37 -9.69 -11.52 10.42
C LEU A 37 -10.36 -10.85 9.23
N TYR A 38 -9.57 -10.13 8.44
CA TYR A 38 -10.02 -9.54 7.18
C TYR A 38 -10.00 -10.62 6.09
N LEU A 39 -11.19 -11.09 5.70
CA LEU A 39 -11.37 -12.34 4.97
C LEU A 39 -11.73 -12.16 3.49
N GLU A 40 -12.59 -11.19 3.16
CA GLU A 40 -13.29 -11.15 1.87
C GLU A 40 -13.85 -12.54 1.48
N GLY A 41 -13.48 -13.06 0.31
CA GLY A 41 -13.86 -14.39 -0.20
C GLY A 41 -12.85 -15.51 0.12
N ARG A 42 -11.96 -15.34 1.09
CA ARG A 42 -10.82 -16.26 1.33
C ARG A 42 -11.22 -17.60 1.97
N ILE A 43 -12.44 -17.73 2.47
CA ILE A 43 -12.97 -19.01 2.96
C ILE A 43 -13.84 -19.62 1.87
N ARG A 44 -13.47 -20.82 1.42
CA ARG A 44 -14.23 -21.56 0.44
C ARG A 44 -15.43 -22.24 1.11
N THR A 45 -16.63 -21.83 0.73
CA THR A 45 -17.90 -22.34 1.28
C THR A 45 -18.77 -22.94 0.16
N ASN A 46 -19.93 -23.46 0.51
CA ASN A 46 -20.88 -23.96 -0.50
C ASN A 46 -21.42 -22.80 -1.37
N THR A 47 -21.62 -21.63 -0.77
CA THR A 47 -22.06 -20.41 -1.49
C THR A 47 -20.97 -19.86 -2.40
N PHE A 48 -19.70 -19.94 -1.99
CA PHE A 48 -18.57 -19.42 -2.73
C PHE A 48 -17.44 -20.46 -2.84
N PRO A 49 -17.58 -21.46 -3.76
CA PRO A 49 -16.61 -22.53 -3.92
C PRO A 49 -15.51 -22.24 -4.94
N PHE A 50 -15.45 -21.02 -5.51
CA PHE A 50 -14.69 -20.74 -6.73
C PHE A 50 -13.21 -20.50 -6.50
N MET A 51 -12.78 -20.15 -5.29
CA MET A 51 -11.36 -19.97 -4.96
C MET A 51 -10.59 -21.31 -5.11
N ALA A 52 -9.36 -21.22 -5.60
CA ALA A 52 -8.49 -22.37 -5.66
C ALA A 52 -8.12 -22.89 -4.25
N GLU A 53 -7.89 -24.19 -4.12
CA GLU A 53 -7.61 -24.81 -2.81
C GLU A 53 -6.37 -24.24 -2.13
N ASN A 54 -5.33 -23.95 -2.90
CA ASN A 54 -4.09 -23.37 -2.41
C ASN A 54 -4.18 -21.85 -2.17
N GLU A 55 -5.32 -21.23 -2.47
CA GLU A 55 -5.59 -19.79 -2.30
C GLU A 55 -6.77 -19.52 -1.37
N SER A 56 -7.23 -20.54 -0.65
CA SER A 56 -8.39 -20.42 0.26
C SER A 56 -8.23 -21.31 1.48
N TYR A 57 -8.95 -20.96 2.54
CA TYR A 57 -9.10 -21.80 3.73
C TYR A 57 -10.38 -22.60 3.65
N THR A 58 -10.39 -23.76 4.32
CA THR A 58 -11.64 -24.50 4.56
C THR A 58 -12.33 -23.97 5.81
N PRO A 59 -13.65 -24.22 5.97
CA PRO A 59 -14.37 -23.94 7.23
C PRO A 59 -13.73 -24.60 8.45
N GLU A 60 -13.24 -25.84 8.30
CA GLU A 60 -12.60 -26.60 9.37
C GLU A 60 -11.29 -25.97 9.83
N GLU A 61 -10.45 -25.52 8.88
CA GLU A 61 -9.22 -24.79 9.19
C GLU A 61 -9.50 -23.50 9.98
N MET A 62 -10.54 -22.75 9.60
CA MET A 62 -10.90 -21.54 10.32
C MET A 62 -11.52 -21.82 11.69
N LYS A 63 -12.31 -22.90 11.84
CA LYS A 63 -12.78 -23.36 13.16
C LYS A 63 -11.60 -23.71 14.07
N GLU A 64 -10.56 -24.38 13.55
CA GLU A 64 -9.34 -24.65 14.30
C GLU A 64 -8.66 -23.38 14.80
N VAL A 65 -8.62 -22.32 13.98
CA VAL A 65 -8.08 -20.99 14.36
C VAL A 65 -8.95 -20.36 15.47
N VAL A 66 -10.27 -20.41 15.33
CA VAL A 66 -11.23 -19.89 16.32
C VAL A 66 -11.08 -20.61 17.66
N ASP A 67 -11.05 -21.95 17.65
CA ASP A 67 -10.84 -22.77 18.85
C ASP A 67 -9.49 -22.49 19.51
N TYR A 68 -8.45 -22.24 18.69
CA TYR A 68 -7.14 -21.86 19.20
C TYR A 68 -7.17 -20.51 19.91
N ALA A 69 -7.83 -19.52 19.30
CA ALA A 69 -7.98 -18.18 19.88
C ALA A 69 -8.80 -18.20 21.18
N ASP A 70 -9.87 -19.00 21.23
CA ASP A 70 -10.70 -19.15 22.43
C ASP A 70 -9.88 -19.70 23.61
N ARG A 71 -9.04 -20.71 23.39
CA ARG A 71 -8.10 -21.20 24.42
C ARG A 71 -7.15 -20.12 24.94
N LYS A 72 -6.90 -19.08 24.13
CA LYS A 72 -6.10 -17.90 24.52
C LYS A 72 -6.96 -16.75 25.05
N LYS A 73 -8.28 -16.98 25.22
CA LYS A 73 -9.27 -15.96 25.65
C LYS A 73 -9.35 -14.78 24.70
N MET A 74 -9.22 -15.02 23.42
CA MET A 74 -9.39 -14.05 22.35
C MET A 74 -10.65 -14.36 21.53
N ASP A 75 -11.53 -13.37 21.39
CA ASP A 75 -12.63 -13.41 20.44
C ASP A 75 -12.11 -13.27 19.01
N VAL A 76 -12.78 -13.86 18.01
CA VAL A 76 -12.38 -13.77 16.60
C VAL A 76 -13.53 -13.20 15.79
N ILE A 77 -13.35 -11.98 15.29
CA ILE A 77 -14.35 -11.24 14.51
C ILE A 77 -14.00 -11.37 13.01
N PRO A 78 -14.91 -11.90 12.17
CA PRO A 78 -14.72 -11.91 10.73
C PRO A 78 -15.01 -10.54 10.12
N VAL A 79 -14.22 -10.14 9.11
CA VAL A 79 -14.53 -9.01 8.22
C VAL A 79 -14.79 -9.53 6.82
N VAL A 80 -16.02 -9.34 6.36
CA VAL A 80 -16.43 -9.70 5.01
C VAL A 80 -17.15 -8.52 4.37
N SER A 81 -16.45 -7.81 3.51
CA SER A 81 -17.00 -6.66 2.79
C SER A 81 -18.09 -7.09 1.81
N ASN A 82 -19.16 -6.32 1.72
CA ASN A 82 -20.26 -6.58 0.79
C ASN A 82 -20.70 -5.36 -0.02
N PHE A 83 -19.85 -4.34 -0.06
CA PHE A 83 -20.10 -3.17 -0.91
C PHE A 83 -18.87 -2.80 -1.72
N ALA A 84 -17.80 -2.31 -1.11
CA ALA A 84 -16.49 -2.13 -1.76
C ALA A 84 -15.48 -3.17 -1.25
N HIS A 85 -14.28 -3.21 -1.82
CA HIS A 85 -13.27 -4.22 -1.54
C HIS A 85 -13.82 -5.65 -1.66
N THR A 86 -14.49 -5.91 -2.77
CA THR A 86 -15.12 -7.20 -3.07
C THR A 86 -14.50 -7.85 -4.31
N GLU A 87 -13.25 -7.50 -4.62
CA GLU A 87 -12.55 -7.96 -5.82
C GLU A 87 -12.46 -9.47 -5.89
N GLN A 88 -12.24 -10.14 -4.76
CA GLN A 88 -12.16 -11.60 -4.71
C GLN A 88 -13.50 -12.25 -5.08
N PHE A 89 -14.61 -11.66 -4.68
CA PHE A 89 -15.92 -12.17 -5.10
C PHE A 89 -16.19 -11.89 -6.57
N LEU A 90 -15.76 -10.74 -7.09
CA LEU A 90 -16.13 -10.25 -8.42
C LEU A 90 -15.17 -10.67 -9.53
N CYS A 91 -14.10 -11.43 -9.24
CA CYS A 91 -13.17 -11.91 -10.26
C CYS A 91 -13.64 -13.19 -10.99
N PHE A 92 -14.73 -13.81 -10.57
CA PHE A 92 -15.26 -15.03 -11.17
C PHE A 92 -16.46 -14.75 -12.07
N LYS A 93 -16.60 -15.52 -13.16
CA LYS A 93 -17.72 -15.37 -14.12
C LYS A 93 -19.10 -15.58 -13.49
N GLU A 94 -19.18 -16.39 -12.42
CA GLU A 94 -20.40 -16.70 -11.69
C GLU A 94 -20.89 -15.50 -10.85
N THR A 95 -19.96 -14.66 -10.38
CA THR A 95 -20.23 -13.63 -9.38
C THR A 95 -19.96 -12.21 -9.89
N VAL A 96 -19.22 -12.02 -10.98
CA VAL A 96 -18.96 -10.68 -11.57
C VAL A 96 -20.25 -9.90 -11.86
N ARG A 97 -21.34 -10.62 -12.14
CA ARG A 97 -22.67 -10.02 -12.37
C ARG A 97 -23.22 -9.25 -11.17
N PHE A 98 -22.76 -9.56 -9.94
CA PHE A 98 -23.16 -8.82 -8.74
C PHE A 98 -22.50 -7.44 -8.67
N GLY A 99 -21.43 -7.21 -9.43
CA GLY A 99 -20.69 -5.97 -9.42
C GLY A 99 -21.48 -4.77 -9.92
N GLU A 100 -21.08 -3.59 -9.49
CA GLU A 100 -21.47 -2.31 -10.05
C GLU A 100 -20.79 -2.18 -11.42
N LEU A 101 -21.40 -2.77 -12.44
CA LEU A 101 -20.88 -2.84 -13.80
C LEU A 101 -20.85 -1.45 -14.41
N ARG A 102 -19.71 -1.02 -14.84
CA ARG A 102 -19.46 0.35 -15.28
C ARG A 102 -19.95 0.65 -16.69
N GLU A 103 -20.34 -0.36 -17.44
CA GLU A 103 -20.89 -0.24 -18.80
C GLU A 103 -20.03 0.67 -19.71
N GLY A 104 -18.74 0.38 -19.80
CA GLY A 104 -17.75 1.14 -20.56
C GLY A 104 -17.25 2.41 -19.90
N ARG A 105 -17.69 2.72 -18.67
CA ARG A 105 -17.16 3.83 -17.87
C ARG A 105 -15.99 3.36 -17.03
N THR A 106 -15.11 4.29 -16.75
CA THR A 106 -13.99 4.06 -15.83
C THR A 106 -14.43 4.31 -14.40
N GLY A 107 -14.02 3.46 -13.46
CA GLY A 107 -14.25 3.67 -12.02
C GLY A 107 -13.42 4.81 -11.46
N ARG A 108 -13.73 5.26 -10.25
CA ARG A 108 -12.99 6.38 -9.62
C ARG A 108 -11.55 6.03 -9.30
N PHE A 109 -11.23 4.76 -9.07
CA PHE A 109 -9.90 4.28 -8.69
C PHE A 109 -9.41 3.09 -9.54
N GLY A 110 -9.63 3.11 -10.84
CA GLY A 110 -9.11 2.09 -11.74
C GLY A 110 -10.17 1.33 -12.52
N ASN A 111 -9.73 0.31 -13.24
CA ASN A 111 -10.60 -0.45 -14.15
C ASN A 111 -11.22 -1.69 -13.50
N ASN A 112 -10.79 -2.06 -12.31
CA ASN A 112 -11.30 -3.24 -11.64
C ASN A 112 -12.70 -2.99 -11.06
N ILE A 113 -13.54 -4.01 -11.16
CA ILE A 113 -14.84 -4.02 -10.52
C ILE A 113 -14.60 -4.46 -9.07
N SER A 114 -14.69 -3.50 -8.15
CA SER A 114 -14.46 -3.72 -6.72
C SER A 114 -15.70 -3.45 -5.86
N THR A 115 -16.74 -2.88 -6.47
CA THR A 115 -17.97 -2.48 -5.80
C THR A 115 -19.12 -3.37 -6.23
N VAL A 116 -19.86 -3.88 -5.26
CA VAL A 116 -21.09 -4.64 -5.49
C VAL A 116 -22.25 -3.70 -5.82
N CYS A 117 -23.12 -4.09 -6.73
CA CYS A 117 -24.29 -3.28 -7.10
C CYS A 117 -25.40 -3.40 -6.05
N PRO A 118 -25.74 -2.31 -5.34
CA PRO A 118 -26.78 -2.32 -4.32
C PRO A 118 -28.22 -2.30 -4.88
N SER A 119 -28.37 -2.36 -6.19
CA SER A 119 -29.68 -2.40 -6.86
C SER A 119 -30.05 -3.78 -7.37
N LYS A 120 -29.21 -4.80 -7.11
CA LYS A 120 -29.48 -6.19 -7.51
C LYS A 120 -29.89 -7.02 -6.31
N GLU A 121 -31.05 -7.65 -6.38
CA GLU A 121 -31.57 -8.50 -5.31
C GLU A 121 -30.69 -9.73 -5.07
N GLU A 122 -30.25 -10.37 -6.14
CA GLU A 122 -29.40 -11.56 -6.09
C GLU A 122 -28.07 -11.34 -5.35
N THR A 123 -27.60 -10.09 -5.27
CA THR A 123 -26.44 -9.73 -4.47
C THR A 123 -26.66 -9.95 -2.99
N TYR A 124 -27.83 -9.55 -2.49
CA TYR A 124 -28.17 -9.73 -1.07
C TYR A 124 -28.44 -11.17 -0.73
N GLU A 125 -29.06 -11.94 -1.62
CA GLU A 125 -29.27 -13.39 -1.45
C GLU A 125 -27.92 -14.11 -1.36
N PHE A 126 -26.96 -13.75 -2.23
CA PHE A 126 -25.60 -14.30 -2.19
C PHE A 126 -24.90 -13.98 -0.86
N PHE A 127 -24.88 -12.71 -0.45
CA PHE A 127 -24.19 -12.34 0.80
C PHE A 127 -24.91 -12.85 2.04
N GLU A 128 -26.23 -12.96 2.04
CA GLU A 128 -26.96 -13.58 3.16
C GLU A 128 -26.54 -15.03 3.36
N ASN A 129 -26.47 -15.81 2.28
CA ASN A 129 -26.05 -17.21 2.34
C ASN A 129 -24.59 -17.33 2.76
N TYR A 130 -23.70 -16.55 2.16
CA TYR A 130 -22.28 -16.54 2.53
C TYR A 130 -22.06 -16.12 3.99
N TYR A 131 -22.71 -15.05 4.44
CA TYR A 131 -22.62 -14.58 5.82
C TYR A 131 -23.12 -15.61 6.83
N ARG A 132 -24.14 -16.38 6.48
CA ARG A 132 -24.61 -17.48 7.34
C ARG A 132 -23.53 -18.54 7.51
N GLU A 133 -22.93 -18.99 6.42
CA GLU A 133 -21.83 -19.96 6.47
C GLU A 133 -20.62 -19.42 7.27
N ILE A 134 -20.28 -18.13 7.11
CA ILE A 134 -19.21 -17.50 7.90
C ILE A 134 -19.61 -17.39 9.38
N ALA A 135 -20.86 -17.03 9.69
CA ALA A 135 -21.32 -16.91 11.07
C ALA A 135 -21.32 -18.25 11.82
N ASP A 136 -21.51 -19.37 11.11
CA ASP A 136 -21.40 -20.73 11.66
C ASP A 136 -19.96 -21.13 12.01
N ILE A 137 -18.96 -20.47 11.39
CA ILE A 137 -17.54 -20.67 11.68
C ILE A 137 -17.10 -19.79 12.85
N PHE A 138 -17.59 -18.54 12.90
CA PHE A 138 -17.17 -17.52 13.86
C PHE A 138 -18.26 -17.24 14.90
N PRO A 139 -18.14 -17.77 16.13
CA PRO A 139 -19.17 -17.61 17.19
C PRO A 139 -19.20 -16.20 17.78
N SER A 140 -18.25 -15.32 17.45
CA SER A 140 -18.22 -13.93 17.92
C SER A 140 -19.62 -13.28 17.86
N PRO A 141 -20.02 -12.50 18.86
CA PRO A 141 -21.26 -11.72 18.78
C PRO A 141 -21.16 -10.55 17.79
N TYR A 142 -20.00 -10.30 17.22
CA TYR A 142 -19.72 -9.24 16.26
C TYR A 142 -19.51 -9.79 14.86
N PHE A 143 -19.90 -9.00 13.86
CA PHE A 143 -19.64 -9.27 12.44
C PHE A 143 -19.32 -7.95 11.74
N HIS A 144 -18.15 -7.85 11.11
CA HIS A 144 -17.71 -6.64 10.44
C HIS A 144 -17.94 -6.75 8.93
N ILE A 145 -18.66 -5.78 8.37
CA ILE A 145 -19.09 -5.79 6.97
C ILE A 145 -18.18 -4.95 6.03
N GLY A 146 -17.03 -4.46 6.49
CA GLY A 146 -16.20 -3.56 5.70
C GLY A 146 -16.88 -2.24 5.40
N ASN A 147 -17.16 -2.00 4.13
CA ASN A 147 -17.88 -0.84 3.59
C ASN A 147 -17.10 0.49 3.67
N ASP A 148 -15.79 0.40 3.67
CA ASP A 148 -14.88 1.51 3.41
C ASP A 148 -14.75 1.78 1.91
N GLU A 149 -14.40 3.01 1.56
CA GLU A 149 -14.01 3.43 0.21
C GLU A 149 -15.00 3.04 -0.91
N VAL A 150 -16.30 3.17 -0.65
CA VAL A 150 -17.37 2.82 -1.61
C VAL A 150 -17.54 3.93 -2.65
N TRP A 151 -16.63 3.99 -3.62
CA TRP A 151 -16.52 5.10 -4.56
C TRP A 151 -17.40 4.98 -5.81
N ASP A 152 -17.76 3.77 -6.21
CA ASP A 152 -18.40 3.51 -7.51
C ASP A 152 -19.93 3.36 -7.43
N ILE A 153 -20.59 4.05 -6.52
CA ILE A 153 -22.06 4.09 -6.46
C ILE A 153 -22.60 4.85 -7.71
N GLY A 154 -23.58 4.27 -8.38
CA GLY A 154 -24.26 4.95 -9.50
C GLY A 154 -23.62 4.75 -10.89
N PHE A 155 -22.70 3.77 -11.02
CA PHE A 155 -22.03 3.51 -12.31
C PHE A 155 -22.82 2.61 -13.26
N CYS A 156 -23.58 1.63 -12.77
CA CYS A 156 -24.41 0.77 -13.61
C CYS A 156 -25.75 1.44 -13.97
N SER A 157 -26.43 0.91 -14.98
CA SER A 157 -27.73 1.45 -15.44
C SER A 157 -28.79 1.42 -14.34
N LEU A 158 -28.81 0.38 -13.50
CA LEU A 158 -29.81 0.26 -12.43
C LEU A 158 -29.64 1.38 -11.40
N CYS A 159 -28.43 1.58 -10.90
CA CYS A 159 -28.15 2.63 -9.93
C CYS A 159 -28.32 4.04 -10.51
N ARG A 160 -27.93 4.25 -11.78
CA ARG A 160 -28.17 5.52 -12.48
C ARG A 160 -29.65 5.84 -12.65
N ASN A 161 -30.50 4.83 -12.90
CA ASN A 161 -31.95 5.06 -13.03
C ASN A 161 -32.53 5.52 -11.68
N ARG A 162 -32.13 4.91 -10.57
CA ARG A 162 -32.53 5.36 -9.22
C ARG A 162 -32.14 6.82 -8.97
N ILE A 163 -30.91 7.21 -9.37
CA ILE A 163 -30.45 8.60 -9.25
C ILE A 163 -31.28 9.55 -10.14
N LYS A 164 -31.63 9.13 -11.36
CA LYS A 164 -32.53 9.91 -12.24
C LYS A 164 -33.94 10.06 -11.68
N GLU A 165 -34.40 9.08 -10.94
CA GLU A 165 -35.70 9.07 -10.25
C GLU A 165 -35.69 9.88 -8.93
N GLY A 166 -34.54 10.49 -8.59
CA GLY A 166 -34.43 11.42 -7.48
C GLY A 166 -33.74 10.88 -6.23
N GLU A 167 -33.23 9.64 -6.22
CA GLU A 167 -32.39 9.16 -5.13
C GLU A 167 -30.98 9.77 -5.21
N THR A 168 -30.39 10.05 -4.07
CA THR A 168 -28.97 10.43 -3.99
C THR A 168 -28.08 9.20 -3.81
N GLU A 169 -26.77 9.31 -4.05
CA GLU A 169 -25.81 8.27 -3.70
C GLU A 169 -25.89 7.94 -2.20
N ALA A 170 -26.08 8.95 -1.33
CA ALA A 170 -26.29 8.76 0.11
C ALA A 170 -27.53 7.90 0.42
N ASP A 171 -28.64 8.11 -0.30
CA ASP A 171 -29.86 7.29 -0.08
C ASP A 171 -29.64 5.84 -0.51
N ILE A 172 -28.91 5.63 -1.60
CA ILE A 172 -28.51 4.29 -2.06
C ILE A 172 -27.63 3.61 -1.02
N PHE A 173 -26.63 4.33 -0.48
CA PHE A 173 -25.74 3.86 0.57
C PHE A 173 -26.52 3.48 1.84
N VAL A 174 -27.41 4.35 2.33
CA VAL A 174 -28.27 4.09 3.49
C VAL A 174 -29.16 2.85 3.29
N LYS A 175 -29.76 2.71 2.12
CA LYS A 175 -30.61 1.54 1.81
C LYS A 175 -29.80 0.25 1.84
N HIS A 176 -28.60 0.27 1.28
CA HIS A 176 -27.67 -0.86 1.35
C HIS A 176 -27.34 -1.23 2.80
N LEU A 177 -26.94 -0.25 3.60
CA LEU A 177 -26.62 -0.48 5.02
C LEU A 177 -27.80 -1.06 5.80
N LYS A 178 -29.02 -0.55 5.60
CA LYS A 178 -30.22 -1.09 6.26
C LYS A 178 -30.52 -2.53 5.86
N ARG A 179 -30.33 -2.87 4.58
CA ARG A 179 -30.54 -4.26 4.10
C ARG A 179 -29.47 -5.19 4.69
N THR A 180 -28.20 -4.79 4.68
CA THR A 180 -27.12 -5.56 5.30
C THR A 180 -27.31 -5.70 6.80
N TYR A 181 -27.77 -4.64 7.48
CA TYR A 181 -28.12 -4.68 8.91
C TYR A 181 -29.22 -5.71 9.20
N ASN A 182 -30.27 -5.77 8.38
CA ASN A 182 -31.32 -6.77 8.53
C ASN A 182 -30.80 -8.20 8.36
N ILE A 183 -29.80 -8.41 7.51
CA ILE A 183 -29.12 -9.71 7.41
C ILE A 183 -28.32 -9.99 8.69
N VAL A 184 -27.40 -9.10 9.04
CA VAL A 184 -26.44 -9.35 10.12
C VAL A 184 -27.10 -9.32 11.50
N ALA A 185 -27.86 -8.28 11.79
CA ALA A 185 -28.54 -8.14 13.10
C ALA A 185 -29.87 -8.90 13.17
N GLY A 186 -30.68 -8.78 12.11
CA GLY A 186 -32.01 -9.36 12.11
C GLY A 186 -32.04 -10.89 11.95
N LYS A 187 -31.25 -11.41 10.96
CA LYS A 187 -31.31 -12.86 10.65
C LYS A 187 -30.21 -13.67 11.34
N LEU A 188 -28.99 -13.09 11.49
CA LEU A 188 -27.85 -13.79 12.10
C LEU A 188 -27.71 -13.51 13.61
N GLY A 189 -28.41 -12.51 14.15
CA GLY A 189 -28.34 -12.12 15.56
C GLY A 189 -26.99 -11.55 15.99
N LYS A 190 -26.19 -11.06 15.04
CA LYS A 190 -24.85 -10.50 15.28
C LYS A 190 -24.90 -8.98 15.39
N LYS A 191 -23.96 -8.39 16.12
CA LYS A 191 -23.77 -6.94 16.15
C LYS A 191 -22.93 -6.52 14.94
N MET A 192 -23.53 -5.70 14.09
CA MET A 192 -22.86 -5.21 12.87
C MET A 192 -21.79 -4.17 13.19
N MET A 193 -20.62 -4.34 12.60
CA MET A 193 -19.51 -3.37 12.63
C MET A 193 -19.18 -2.94 11.21
N MET A 194 -18.68 -1.70 11.03
CA MET A 194 -18.27 -1.20 9.73
C MET A 194 -17.20 -0.11 9.86
N TRP A 195 -16.45 0.12 8.78
CA TRP A 195 -15.59 1.31 8.66
C TRP A 195 -16.44 2.57 8.46
N ASP A 196 -15.96 3.70 8.90
CA ASP A 196 -16.76 4.92 9.04
C ASP A 196 -16.49 6.01 8.00
N ASP A 197 -15.48 5.86 7.17
CA ASP A 197 -14.97 6.90 6.26
C ASP A 197 -16.03 7.44 5.29
N MET A 198 -16.98 6.61 4.85
CA MET A 198 -18.02 7.07 3.92
C MET A 198 -18.96 8.11 4.53
N PHE A 199 -19.02 8.23 5.85
CA PHE A 199 -19.79 9.30 6.50
C PHE A 199 -19.14 10.69 6.39
N GLU A 200 -17.89 10.77 5.98
CA GLU A 200 -17.28 12.04 5.59
C GLU A 200 -17.86 12.57 4.28
N TYR A 201 -18.34 11.68 3.40
CA TYR A 201 -19.02 12.00 2.15
C TYR A 201 -20.52 12.19 2.33
N TYR A 202 -21.12 11.33 3.14
CA TYR A 202 -22.58 11.27 3.37
C TYR A 202 -22.91 11.45 4.86
N PRO A 203 -22.55 12.59 5.48
CA PRO A 203 -22.78 12.79 6.92
C PRO A 203 -24.27 12.68 7.30
N GLU A 204 -25.17 13.03 6.39
CA GLU A 204 -26.62 12.88 6.56
C GLU A 204 -27.09 11.43 6.67
N ALA A 205 -26.27 10.49 6.22
CA ALA A 205 -26.60 9.06 6.33
C ALA A 205 -26.57 8.58 7.78
N LEU A 206 -25.74 9.19 8.65
CA LEU A 206 -25.66 8.85 10.07
C LEU A 206 -27.01 8.94 10.79
N GLU A 207 -27.85 9.91 10.43
CA GLU A 207 -29.16 10.07 11.07
C GLU A 207 -30.19 9.02 10.61
N LYS A 208 -29.92 8.34 9.48
CA LYS A 208 -30.85 7.43 8.81
C LYS A 208 -30.60 5.96 9.08
N ILE A 209 -29.50 5.60 9.77
CA ILE A 209 -29.07 4.21 10.00
C ILE A 209 -29.30 3.77 11.44
N PRO A 210 -29.39 2.45 11.73
CA PRO A 210 -29.52 1.91 13.10
C PRO A 210 -28.38 2.34 14.01
N ARG A 211 -28.71 2.75 15.26
CA ARG A 211 -27.74 3.30 16.23
C ARG A 211 -26.88 2.26 16.93
N ASP A 212 -27.24 1.00 16.84
CA ASP A 212 -26.49 -0.13 17.41
C ASP A 212 -25.40 -0.68 16.47
N ILE A 213 -25.28 -0.13 15.24
CA ILE A 213 -24.12 -0.35 14.39
C ILE A 213 -22.88 0.22 15.08
N ILE A 214 -21.80 -0.56 15.11
CA ILE A 214 -20.54 -0.16 15.72
C ILE A 214 -19.63 0.43 14.63
N MET A 215 -19.25 1.70 14.80
CA MET A 215 -18.36 2.40 13.88
C MET A 215 -16.91 2.07 14.18
N CYS A 216 -16.12 1.76 13.17
CA CYS A 216 -14.68 1.60 13.28
C CYS A 216 -14.01 2.82 12.65
N CYS A 217 -13.62 3.78 13.49
CA CYS A 217 -13.08 5.06 13.08
C CYS A 217 -11.57 4.94 12.81
N TRP A 218 -11.22 4.80 11.53
CA TRP A 218 -9.82 4.62 11.13
C TRP A 218 -9.15 5.93 10.75
N HIS A 219 -7.92 6.12 11.23
CA HIS A 219 -7.01 7.21 10.86
C HIS A 219 -5.58 6.72 10.92
N TYR A 220 -4.79 6.97 9.88
CA TYR A 220 -3.43 6.44 9.73
C TYR A 220 -2.33 7.51 9.74
N ASP A 221 -2.70 8.77 9.90
CA ASP A 221 -1.71 9.83 10.04
C ASP A 221 -0.97 9.75 11.36
N THR A 222 0.31 10.11 11.35
CA THR A 222 1.16 10.14 12.54
C THR A 222 0.58 11.03 13.63
N PHE A 223 0.01 12.17 13.25
CA PHE A 223 -0.66 13.09 14.16
C PHE A 223 -2.11 13.28 13.73
N ILE A 224 -3.02 13.18 14.68
CA ILE A 224 -4.44 13.39 14.44
C ILE A 224 -4.76 14.88 14.66
N ASP A 225 -5.13 15.53 13.58
CA ASP A 225 -5.62 16.92 13.59
C ASP A 225 -7.12 16.92 13.29
N ILE A 226 -7.93 17.17 14.29
CA ILE A 226 -9.38 17.09 14.21
C ILE A 226 -9.96 18.53 14.10
N PRO A 227 -10.93 18.74 13.22
CA PRO A 227 -11.59 17.78 12.31
C PRO A 227 -10.77 17.59 11.03
N LYS A 228 -10.28 16.38 10.83
CA LYS A 228 -9.55 15.98 9.63
C LYS A 228 -10.37 14.99 8.82
N THR A 229 -10.27 15.07 7.50
CA THR A 229 -10.96 14.15 6.59
C THR A 229 -9.96 13.29 5.83
N HIS A 230 -10.27 12.02 5.61
CA HIS A 230 -9.45 11.07 4.86
C HIS A 230 -9.21 11.54 3.41
N PHE A 231 -10.17 12.23 2.83
CA PHE A 231 -10.23 12.48 1.40
C PHE A 231 -10.15 13.95 1.02
N GLY A 232 -9.57 14.77 1.90
CA GLY A 232 -9.44 16.20 1.67
C GLY A 232 -10.78 16.94 1.60
N ASN A 233 -11.82 16.47 2.31
CA ASN A 233 -13.19 16.77 1.99
C ASN A 233 -13.87 17.75 2.93
N ARG A 234 -14.63 18.27 2.34
CA ARG A 234 -15.95 18.89 2.13
C ARG A 234 -16.64 19.41 3.38
N LYS A 235 -16.94 18.61 4.36
CA LYS A 235 -17.54 19.00 5.63
C LYS A 235 -16.69 18.43 6.76
N ARG A 236 -15.87 19.27 7.34
CA ARG A 236 -15.13 18.89 8.54
C ARG A 236 -16.12 18.55 9.65
N PHE A 237 -16.03 17.35 10.19
CA PHE A 237 -16.76 16.97 11.40
C PHE A 237 -15.85 16.17 12.33
N ASP A 238 -16.11 16.29 13.62
CA ASP A 238 -15.46 15.46 14.61
C ASP A 238 -16.21 14.12 14.70
N PRO A 239 -15.61 13.00 14.22
CA PRO A 239 -16.32 11.72 14.17
C PRO A 239 -16.71 11.24 15.56
N LEU A 240 -15.81 11.22 16.54
CA LEU A 240 -16.09 10.66 17.86
C LEU A 240 -17.10 11.51 18.65
N ALA A 241 -17.00 12.84 18.57
CA ALA A 241 -18.01 13.73 19.15
C ALA A 241 -19.39 13.52 18.51
N THR A 242 -19.41 13.31 17.20
CA THR A 242 -20.64 13.05 16.46
C THR A 242 -21.27 11.71 16.86
N TYR A 243 -20.45 10.65 16.99
CA TYR A 243 -20.94 9.34 17.41
C TYR A 243 -21.46 9.34 18.84
N ASP A 244 -20.77 9.97 19.79
CA ASP A 244 -21.25 10.14 21.15
C ASP A 244 -22.59 10.89 21.18
N LYS A 245 -22.71 12.01 20.44
CA LYS A 245 -23.95 12.81 20.35
C LYS A 245 -25.11 11.99 19.78
N LEU A 246 -24.86 11.17 18.77
CA LEU A 246 -25.88 10.37 18.10
C LEU A 246 -26.14 9.03 18.79
N GLY A 247 -25.35 8.66 19.79
CA GLY A 247 -25.50 7.42 20.55
C GLY A 247 -24.92 6.16 19.87
N PHE A 248 -24.03 6.30 18.89
CA PHE A 248 -23.32 5.17 18.32
C PHE A 248 -22.25 4.66 19.27
N LYS A 249 -21.98 3.36 19.19
CA LYS A 249 -20.76 2.76 19.74
C LYS A 249 -19.67 2.77 18.66
N TYR A 250 -18.40 2.89 19.09
CA TYR A 250 -17.29 2.94 18.14
C TYR A 250 -16.00 2.39 18.72
N LEU A 251 -15.12 1.99 17.81
CA LEU A 251 -13.73 1.67 18.04
C LEU A 251 -12.88 2.72 17.32
N ILE A 252 -11.73 3.07 17.90
CA ILE A 252 -10.67 3.77 17.17
C ILE A 252 -9.82 2.75 16.43
N ALA A 253 -9.41 3.04 15.20
CA ALA A 253 -8.68 2.12 14.37
C ALA A 253 -7.39 2.73 13.79
N PRO A 254 -6.32 2.84 14.59
CA PRO A 254 -5.02 3.26 14.11
C PRO A 254 -4.32 2.13 13.35
N ARG A 255 -3.23 2.48 12.64
CA ARG A 255 -2.37 1.54 11.91
C ARG A 255 -1.09 1.22 12.69
N GLU A 256 -0.56 0.01 12.49
CA GLU A 256 0.60 -0.54 13.19
C GLU A 256 1.95 0.13 12.85
N ILE A 257 2.04 0.81 11.72
CA ILE A 257 3.32 1.32 11.18
C ILE A 257 3.96 2.36 12.10
N HIS A 258 3.13 3.25 12.67
CA HIS A 258 3.60 4.37 13.48
C HIS A 258 2.98 4.33 14.88
N PRO A 259 3.75 4.05 15.93
CA PRO A 259 3.23 4.12 17.31
C PRO A 259 2.66 5.50 17.65
N GLU A 260 3.17 6.57 17.05
CA GLU A 260 2.64 7.93 17.20
C GLU A 260 1.17 8.01 16.77
N ASN A 261 0.80 7.32 15.69
CA ASN A 261 -0.60 7.24 15.27
C ASN A 261 -1.47 6.57 16.34
N VAL A 262 -0.98 5.49 16.95
CA VAL A 262 -1.68 4.82 18.06
C VAL A 262 -1.83 5.76 19.26
N ILE A 263 -0.76 6.50 19.62
CA ILE A 263 -0.75 7.45 20.73
C ILE A 263 -1.77 8.55 20.49
N THR A 264 -1.63 9.29 19.39
CA THR A 264 -2.44 10.48 19.12
C THR A 264 -3.92 10.16 18.92
N LEU A 265 -4.25 9.04 18.26
CA LEU A 265 -5.64 8.62 18.12
C LEU A 265 -6.23 8.13 19.46
N THR A 266 -5.41 7.49 20.31
CA THR A 266 -5.84 7.10 21.66
C THR A 266 -6.06 8.32 22.54
N GLU A 267 -5.15 9.31 22.53
CA GLU A 267 -5.30 10.58 23.27
C GLU A 267 -6.58 11.33 22.85
N TYR A 268 -6.82 11.44 21.55
CA TYR A 268 -8.06 12.02 21.04
C TYR A 268 -9.29 11.29 21.60
N ALA A 269 -9.25 9.96 21.61
CA ALA A 269 -10.36 9.13 22.06
C ALA A 269 -10.60 9.18 23.59
N LEU A 270 -9.59 9.54 24.40
CA LEU A 270 -9.75 9.67 25.85
C LEU A 270 -10.77 10.76 26.25
N ASN A 271 -11.03 11.72 25.37
CA ASN A 271 -12.06 12.74 25.58
C ASN A 271 -13.49 12.21 25.37
N TYR A 272 -13.65 10.98 24.88
CA TYR A 272 -14.90 10.34 24.50
C TYR A 272 -15.02 8.95 25.15
N LYS A 273 -16.06 8.20 24.79
CA LYS A 273 -16.34 6.87 25.36
C LYS A 273 -16.20 5.73 24.34
N PRO A 274 -15.02 5.52 23.76
CA PRO A 274 -14.82 4.43 22.80
C PRO A 274 -15.08 3.08 23.47
N LEU A 275 -15.70 2.16 22.74
CA LEU A 275 -15.86 0.77 23.15
C LEU A 275 -14.47 0.09 23.24
N GLY A 276 -13.56 0.51 22.42
CA GLY A 276 -12.19 -0.01 22.39
C GLY A 276 -11.34 0.54 21.26
N GLY A 277 -10.26 -0.19 20.97
CA GLY A 277 -9.36 0.05 19.85
C GLY A 277 -9.20 -1.20 18.98
N LEU A 278 -9.01 -0.99 17.70
CA LEU A 278 -8.72 -1.98 16.67
C LEU A 278 -7.43 -1.58 15.94
N LEU A 279 -6.31 -2.20 16.26
CA LEU A 279 -5.09 -1.99 15.50
C LEU A 279 -5.20 -2.66 14.13
N THR A 280 -5.19 -1.88 13.07
CA THR A 280 -5.27 -2.40 11.71
C THR A 280 -3.88 -2.78 11.21
N ILE A 281 -3.80 -3.98 10.64
CA ILE A 281 -2.61 -4.48 9.94
C ILE A 281 -3.09 -4.94 8.57
N TRP A 282 -2.65 -4.23 7.54
CA TRP A 282 -2.98 -4.58 6.17
C TRP A 282 -1.94 -5.54 5.60
N GLU A 283 -2.22 -6.07 4.43
CA GLU A 283 -1.33 -7.01 3.76
C GLU A 283 0.11 -6.49 3.70
N LYS A 284 1.01 -7.38 4.02
CA LYS A 284 2.44 -7.14 3.92
C LYS A 284 2.97 -7.70 2.61
N GLY A 285 2.66 -7.14 1.48
CA GLY A 285 3.18 -7.61 0.17
C GLY A 285 4.70 -7.81 0.14
N THR A 286 5.34 -7.76 1.32
CA THR A 286 6.76 -7.91 1.59
C THR A 286 7.02 -9.11 2.51
N ASP A 287 8.28 -9.38 2.77
CA ASP A 287 8.77 -10.47 3.61
C ASP A 287 8.86 -10.11 5.09
N PHE A 288 8.57 -8.87 5.45
CA PHE A 288 8.73 -8.33 6.80
C PHE A 288 7.50 -8.62 7.66
N MET A 289 7.29 -9.89 7.97
CA MET A 289 6.14 -10.36 8.74
C MET A 289 6.15 -9.88 10.18
N LEU A 290 7.35 -9.78 10.78
CA LEU A 290 7.53 -9.64 12.21
C LEU A 290 8.10 -8.28 12.63
N GLU A 291 8.54 -7.45 11.70
CA GLU A 291 9.19 -6.18 12.03
C GLU A 291 8.29 -5.22 12.82
N ASP A 292 6.97 -5.31 12.65
CA ASP A 292 6.00 -4.48 13.34
C ASP A 292 5.56 -5.02 14.71
N TYR A 293 6.00 -6.20 15.09
CA TYR A 293 5.63 -6.80 16.36
C TYR A 293 5.90 -5.90 17.59
N PRO A 294 7.00 -5.13 17.66
CA PRO A 294 7.17 -4.16 18.75
C PRO A 294 6.04 -3.12 18.82
N ASN A 295 5.59 -2.61 17.67
CA ASN A 295 4.50 -1.64 17.60
C ASN A 295 3.16 -2.28 17.94
N ILE A 296 2.93 -3.50 17.47
CA ILE A 296 1.73 -4.28 17.79
C ILE A 296 1.67 -4.51 19.31
N ALA A 297 2.76 -4.97 19.91
CA ALA A 297 2.81 -5.18 21.35
C ALA A 297 2.67 -3.87 22.15
N PHE A 298 3.22 -2.78 21.65
CA PHE A 298 3.07 -1.46 22.24
C PHE A 298 1.59 -1.02 22.28
N ALA A 299 0.88 -1.10 21.16
CA ALA A 299 -0.53 -0.71 21.08
C ALA A 299 -1.40 -1.53 22.04
N GLY A 300 -1.22 -2.85 22.08
CA GLY A 300 -1.95 -3.71 23.01
C GLY A 300 -1.69 -3.36 24.46
N LYS A 301 -0.42 -3.11 24.84
CA LYS A 301 -0.05 -2.70 26.19
C LYS A 301 -0.52 -1.30 26.55
N LEU A 302 -0.56 -0.36 25.60
CA LEU A 302 -1.12 0.97 25.79
C LEU A 302 -2.61 0.87 26.13
N TRP A 303 -3.36 0.08 25.37
CA TRP A 303 -4.81 -0.08 25.59
C TRP A 303 -5.18 -0.92 26.80
N GLU A 304 -4.27 -1.75 27.29
CA GLU A 304 -4.41 -2.46 28.59
C GLU A 304 -4.32 -1.47 29.76
N ARG A 305 -3.54 -0.40 29.62
CA ARG A 305 -3.48 0.72 30.56
C ARG A 305 -4.64 1.68 30.25
N SER A 306 -5.12 2.39 31.24
CA SER A 306 -6.16 3.39 31.04
C SER A 306 -5.63 4.79 30.71
N THR A 307 -4.31 4.94 30.57
CA THR A 307 -3.62 6.24 30.36
C THR A 307 -2.56 6.12 29.27
N VAL A 308 -2.22 7.26 28.66
CA VAL A 308 -1.18 7.39 27.63
C VAL A 308 0.14 7.92 28.22
N ASP A 309 0.29 7.86 29.55
CA ASP A 309 1.46 8.40 30.24
C ASP A 309 2.76 7.66 29.83
N ASN A 310 3.82 8.42 29.59
CA ASN A 310 5.15 7.94 29.27
C ASN A 310 5.19 6.86 28.14
N PRO A 311 4.68 7.15 26.93
CA PRO A 311 4.59 6.18 25.84
C PRO A 311 5.97 5.65 25.41
N ASP A 312 7.02 6.48 25.48
CA ASP A 312 8.39 6.07 25.13
C ASP A 312 8.94 5.01 26.09
N ASP A 313 8.69 5.17 27.40
CA ASP A 313 9.11 4.20 28.40
C ASP A 313 8.34 2.89 28.24
N LEU A 314 7.04 2.99 27.90
CA LEU A 314 6.25 1.80 27.57
C LEU A 314 6.82 1.08 26.36
N TYR A 315 7.14 1.80 25.28
CA TYR A 315 7.72 1.22 24.07
C TYR A 315 9.07 0.54 24.37
N LYS A 316 9.95 1.22 25.08
CA LYS A 316 11.23 0.65 25.53
C LYS A 316 11.03 -0.59 26.40
N GLY A 317 10.05 -0.58 27.28
CA GLY A 317 9.68 -1.72 28.11
C GLY A 317 9.20 -2.93 27.29
N VAL A 318 8.40 -2.69 26.26
CA VAL A 318 7.95 -3.71 25.30
C VAL A 318 9.15 -4.31 24.55
N CYS A 319 10.01 -3.46 23.99
CA CYS A 319 11.21 -3.91 23.29
C CYS A 319 12.14 -4.74 24.20
N LYS A 320 12.34 -4.28 25.43
CA LYS A 320 13.12 -5.01 26.43
C LYS A 320 12.57 -6.43 26.67
N LYS A 321 11.24 -6.57 26.77
CA LYS A 321 10.60 -7.87 26.94
C LYS A 321 10.75 -8.75 25.69
N ILE A 322 10.56 -8.19 24.50
CA ILE A 322 10.64 -8.93 23.23
C ILE A 322 12.06 -9.43 22.95
N PHE A 323 13.05 -8.57 23.10
CA PHE A 323 14.44 -8.89 22.73
C PHE A 323 15.26 -9.45 23.88
N GLY A 324 14.73 -9.43 25.11
CA GLY A 324 15.45 -9.91 26.32
C GLY A 324 16.69 -9.10 26.62
N LEU A 325 16.78 -7.85 26.19
CA LEU A 325 17.91 -6.96 26.39
C LEU A 325 17.49 -5.73 27.19
N THR A 326 18.35 -5.36 28.16
CA THR A 326 18.14 -4.17 29.00
C THR A 326 19.09 -3.03 28.64
N ASN A 327 19.92 -3.21 27.64
CA ASN A 327 20.91 -2.22 27.19
C ASN A 327 20.20 -1.01 26.59
N SER A 328 20.38 0.17 27.19
CA SER A 328 19.73 1.40 26.75
C SER A 328 20.14 1.79 25.32
N ALA A 329 21.42 1.64 24.97
CA ALA A 329 21.91 1.95 23.64
C ALA A 329 21.25 1.07 22.55
N PHE A 330 20.94 -0.20 22.87
CA PHE A 330 20.18 -1.06 21.96
C PHE A 330 18.73 -0.57 21.78
N LEU A 331 18.08 -0.21 22.89
CA LEU A 331 16.70 0.27 22.86
C LEU A 331 16.59 1.63 22.11
N ASP A 332 17.54 2.53 22.35
CA ASP A 332 17.61 3.81 21.66
C ASP A 332 17.90 3.63 20.15
N LEU A 333 18.74 2.63 19.82
CA LEU A 333 19.02 2.27 18.43
C LEU A 333 17.79 1.71 17.72
N LEU A 334 17.04 0.79 18.34
CA LEU A 334 15.78 0.27 17.81
C LEU A 334 14.77 1.40 17.57
N PHE A 335 14.66 2.31 18.53
CA PHE A 335 13.79 3.47 18.42
C PHE A 335 14.23 4.38 17.25
N SER A 336 15.52 4.61 17.10
CA SER A 336 16.07 5.40 15.99
C SER A 336 15.85 4.73 14.64
N ILE A 337 16.05 3.42 14.54
CA ILE A 337 15.78 2.66 13.30
C ILE A 337 14.30 2.74 12.95
N LYS A 338 13.41 2.66 13.94
CA LYS A 338 11.97 2.84 13.75
C LYS A 338 11.64 4.21 13.14
N TYR A 339 12.21 5.30 13.65
CA TYR A 339 11.97 6.64 13.16
C TYR A 339 12.59 6.92 11.79
N TYR A 340 13.84 6.49 11.58
CA TYR A 340 14.62 6.83 10.41
C TYR A 340 14.73 5.72 9.37
N GLY A 341 14.56 4.47 9.78
CA GLY A 341 14.65 3.31 8.90
C GLY A 341 13.37 2.97 8.15
N ARG A 342 12.22 3.47 8.59
CA ARG A 342 10.91 3.19 7.97
C ARG A 342 10.47 4.20 6.93
N TRP A 343 11.16 5.30 6.81
CA TRP A 343 10.83 6.30 5.81
C TRP A 343 11.17 5.76 4.43
N HIS A 344 10.19 5.02 3.89
CA HIS A 344 10.16 4.50 2.55
C HIS A 344 11.42 3.70 2.19
N ILE A 345 11.34 2.37 2.25
CA ILE A 345 12.18 1.54 1.39
C ILE A 345 12.21 2.27 0.07
N ASN A 346 13.40 2.58 -0.40
CA ASN A 346 13.48 3.32 -1.64
C ASN A 346 12.81 2.51 -2.74
N LYS A 347 11.66 2.98 -3.15
CA LYS A 347 10.82 2.32 -4.14
C LYS A 347 11.41 2.40 -5.54
N PHE A 348 12.48 3.16 -5.70
CA PHE A 348 13.11 3.37 -6.99
C PHE A 348 14.41 2.59 -7.07
N LEU A 349 14.41 1.56 -7.88
CA LEU A 349 15.56 0.68 -8.03
C LEU A 349 16.50 1.14 -9.14
N ARG A 350 16.04 2.01 -10.00
CA ARG A 350 16.81 2.59 -11.13
C ARG A 350 16.89 4.10 -10.99
N GLY A 351 17.85 4.71 -11.69
CA GLY A 351 18.02 6.16 -11.71
C GLY A 351 18.98 6.70 -10.64
N PRO A 352 19.31 7.99 -10.71
CA PRO A 352 20.31 8.60 -9.84
C PRO A 352 19.84 8.72 -8.39
N LEU A 353 20.81 8.77 -7.48
CA LEU A 353 20.56 9.08 -6.08
C LEU A 353 20.24 10.58 -5.92
N THR A 354 19.20 10.85 -5.14
CA THR A 354 18.93 12.20 -4.65
C THR A 354 19.85 12.55 -3.47
N PRO A 355 20.00 13.82 -3.08
CA PRO A 355 20.78 14.19 -1.88
C PRO A 355 20.24 13.54 -0.61
N CYS A 356 18.94 13.47 -0.45
CA CYS A 356 18.33 12.80 0.70
C CYS A 356 18.73 11.32 0.77
N GLU A 357 18.85 10.66 -0.38
CA GLU A 357 19.25 9.26 -0.45
C GLU A 357 20.74 9.06 -0.18
N HIS A 358 21.60 10.01 -0.52
CA HIS A 358 23.01 9.98 -0.07
C HIS A 358 23.13 10.05 1.45
N ILE A 359 22.28 10.87 2.11
CA ILE A 359 22.23 10.92 3.58
C ILE A 359 21.72 9.58 4.11
N ARG A 360 20.68 9.03 3.48
CA ARG A 360 20.06 7.77 3.84
C ARG A 360 21.03 6.59 3.72
N MET A 361 21.86 6.53 2.68
CA MET A 361 22.93 5.53 2.55
C MET A 361 23.87 5.52 3.77
N LYS A 362 24.28 6.71 4.23
CA LYS A 362 25.14 6.83 5.42
C LYS A 362 24.40 6.36 6.67
N LEU A 363 23.13 6.70 6.78
CA LEU A 363 22.31 6.34 7.92
C LEU A 363 22.06 4.82 8.00
N VAL A 364 21.72 4.18 6.87
CA VAL A 364 21.55 2.71 6.80
C VAL A 364 22.84 2.01 7.16
N ALA A 365 23.97 2.43 6.60
CA ALA A 365 25.30 1.87 6.94
C ALA A 365 25.64 2.03 8.44
N PHE A 366 25.29 3.19 9.00
CA PHE A 366 25.43 3.43 10.45
C PHE A 366 24.57 2.45 11.25
N PHE A 367 23.30 2.33 10.95
CA PHE A 367 22.38 1.42 11.66
C PHE A 367 22.84 -0.04 11.58
N GLU A 368 23.22 -0.52 10.40
CA GLU A 368 23.74 -1.89 10.25
C GLU A 368 24.99 -2.13 11.11
N LYS A 369 25.92 -1.18 11.11
CA LYS A 369 27.12 -1.27 11.95
C LYS A 369 26.80 -1.29 13.43
N GLN A 370 25.86 -0.46 13.88
CA GLN A 370 25.51 -0.35 15.30
C GLN A 370 24.66 -1.50 15.79
N ILE A 371 23.75 -2.04 14.97
CA ILE A 371 22.81 -3.09 15.40
C ILE A 371 23.44 -4.49 15.37
N LYS A 372 24.33 -4.77 14.43
CA LYS A 372 24.94 -6.09 14.21
C LYS A 372 25.56 -6.72 15.46
N PRO A 373 26.28 -5.99 16.37
CA PRO A 373 26.83 -6.55 17.59
C PRO A 373 25.80 -7.11 18.58
N PHE A 374 24.53 -6.74 18.44
CA PHE A 374 23.46 -7.24 19.30
C PHE A 374 22.86 -8.56 18.81
N GLU A 375 23.11 -8.99 17.58
CA GLU A 375 22.57 -10.22 17.00
C GLU A 375 22.76 -11.45 17.90
N LYS A 376 23.96 -11.60 18.48
CA LYS A 376 24.27 -12.69 19.39
C LYS A 376 23.75 -12.50 20.83
N LYS A 377 23.32 -11.28 21.17
CA LYS A 377 22.86 -10.90 22.51
C LYS A 377 21.33 -10.99 22.64
N VAL A 378 20.58 -10.91 21.53
CA VAL A 378 19.12 -11.03 21.52
C VAL A 378 18.70 -12.40 22.03
N LYS A 379 17.78 -12.41 22.99
CA LYS A 379 17.26 -13.62 23.65
C LYS A 379 15.82 -13.87 23.16
N GLY A 380 15.38 -15.13 23.33
CA GLY A 380 14.03 -15.55 22.92
C GLY A 380 13.91 -15.81 21.42
N SER A 381 13.04 -16.74 21.04
CA SER A 381 12.82 -17.11 19.64
C SER A 381 12.21 -15.95 18.83
N ILE A 382 11.14 -15.36 19.35
CA ILE A 382 10.44 -14.23 18.70
C ILE A 382 11.36 -13.01 18.53
N GLY A 383 12.13 -12.64 19.56
CA GLY A 383 13.05 -11.52 19.47
C GLY A 383 14.13 -11.72 18.41
N LYS A 384 14.63 -12.95 18.26
CA LYS A 384 15.60 -13.29 17.21
C LYS A 384 15.00 -13.24 15.82
N GLU A 385 13.75 -13.63 15.67
CA GLU A 385 13.03 -13.57 14.38
C GLU A 385 12.79 -12.14 13.95
N ILE A 386 12.25 -11.31 14.85
CA ILE A 386 12.05 -9.88 14.60
C ILE A 386 13.37 -9.18 14.27
N PHE A 387 14.43 -9.53 15.01
CA PHE A 387 15.75 -8.96 14.77
C PHE A 387 16.29 -9.29 13.37
N ARG A 388 16.07 -10.52 12.89
CA ARG A 388 16.43 -10.93 11.52
C ARG A 388 15.65 -10.14 10.47
N ASP A 389 14.36 -9.88 10.70
CA ASP A 389 13.54 -9.05 9.81
C ASP A 389 14.08 -7.62 9.73
N ILE A 390 14.45 -7.03 10.87
CA ILE A 390 15.07 -5.70 10.93
C ILE A 390 16.38 -5.68 10.13
N LEU A 391 17.23 -6.69 10.31
CA LEU A 391 18.49 -6.80 9.56
C LEU A 391 18.25 -6.97 8.05
N LEU A 392 17.29 -7.81 7.68
CA LEU A 392 16.92 -8.03 6.28
C LEU A 392 16.42 -6.73 5.64
N ARG A 393 15.57 -5.98 6.34
CA ARG A 393 15.07 -4.70 5.86
C ARG A 393 16.19 -3.69 5.61
N LEU A 394 17.09 -3.51 6.56
CA LEU A 394 18.26 -2.63 6.37
C LEU A 394 19.12 -3.08 5.18
N ARG A 395 19.29 -4.40 5.02
CA ARG A 395 20.04 -4.98 3.91
C ARG A 395 19.38 -4.71 2.56
N ILE A 396 18.07 -4.88 2.45
CA ILE A 396 17.31 -4.58 1.23
C ILE A 396 17.41 -3.09 0.91
N GLU A 397 17.24 -2.23 1.90
CA GLU A 397 17.34 -0.79 1.68
C GLU A 397 18.73 -0.38 1.20
N ARG A 398 19.78 -0.94 1.80
CA ARG A 398 21.15 -0.75 1.31
C ARG A 398 21.33 -1.25 -0.13
N LEU A 399 20.78 -2.41 -0.46
CA LEU A 399 20.82 -2.96 -1.83
C LEU A 399 20.18 -2.00 -2.81
N HIS A 400 18.97 -1.48 -2.53
CA HIS A 400 18.27 -0.53 -3.40
C HIS A 400 19.07 0.76 -3.59
N LEU A 401 19.63 1.30 -2.52
CA LEU A 401 20.47 2.50 -2.60
C LEU A 401 21.78 2.26 -3.38
N ASN A 402 22.38 1.07 -3.22
CA ASN A 402 23.56 0.68 -3.99
C ASN A 402 23.24 0.51 -5.48
N MET A 403 22.11 -0.10 -5.83
CA MET A 403 21.64 -0.18 -7.22
C MET A 403 21.56 1.23 -7.84
N ARG A 404 20.94 2.16 -7.15
CA ARG A 404 20.80 3.53 -7.63
C ARG A 404 22.13 4.27 -7.70
N SER A 405 23.01 4.03 -6.73
CA SER A 405 24.39 4.57 -6.79
C SER A 405 25.13 4.05 -8.02
N PHE A 406 24.99 2.75 -8.30
CA PHE A 406 25.56 2.12 -9.49
C PHE A 406 25.01 2.76 -10.77
N PHE A 407 23.68 2.92 -10.90
CA PHE A 407 23.10 3.59 -12.06
C PHE A 407 23.57 5.05 -12.20
N SER A 408 23.74 5.77 -11.09
CA SER A 408 24.36 7.10 -11.12
C SER A 408 25.79 7.07 -11.65
N SER A 409 26.57 6.07 -11.24
CA SER A 409 27.95 5.88 -11.70
C SER A 409 28.00 5.52 -13.19
N ILE A 410 27.08 4.66 -13.64
CA ILE A 410 26.92 4.35 -15.07
C ILE A 410 26.62 5.59 -15.89
N CYS A 411 25.72 6.46 -15.43
CA CYS A 411 25.40 7.71 -16.12
C CYS A 411 26.65 8.61 -16.26
N LYS A 412 27.41 8.74 -15.19
CA LYS A 412 28.65 9.53 -15.18
C LYS A 412 29.70 8.94 -16.14
N TYR A 413 29.83 7.61 -16.15
CA TYR A 413 30.75 6.92 -17.06
C TYR A 413 30.35 7.13 -18.52
N ILE A 414 29.06 6.91 -18.86
CA ILE A 414 28.53 7.11 -20.22
C ILE A 414 28.71 8.57 -20.69
N SER A 415 28.61 9.54 -19.77
CA SER A 415 28.84 10.94 -20.07
C SER A 415 30.28 11.34 -20.18
N GLY A 416 31.23 10.40 -20.06
CA GLY A 416 32.67 10.60 -20.31
C GLY A 416 33.42 11.22 -19.14
N ARG A 417 32.91 11.11 -17.91
CA ARG A 417 33.67 11.52 -16.71
C ARG A 417 34.81 10.53 -16.46
N LYS A 418 36.03 11.02 -16.56
CA LYS A 418 37.27 10.21 -16.46
C LYS A 418 37.52 9.65 -15.06
N GLU A 419 36.92 10.21 -14.03
CA GLU A 419 37.09 9.77 -12.65
C GLU A 419 36.41 8.41 -12.34
N ILE A 420 35.62 7.87 -13.24
CA ILE A 420 34.97 6.58 -13.08
C ILE A 420 35.64 5.55 -13.99
N HIS A 421 36.41 4.65 -13.36
CA HIS A 421 37.10 3.60 -14.08
C HIS A 421 36.14 2.40 -14.34
N PRO A 422 36.18 1.77 -15.53
CA PRO A 422 35.36 0.60 -15.86
C PRO A 422 35.46 -0.52 -14.82
N ASP A 423 36.63 -0.82 -14.30
CA ASP A 423 36.83 -1.90 -13.33
C ASP A 423 36.08 -1.66 -12.00
N ILE A 424 35.93 -0.41 -11.60
CA ILE A 424 35.13 -0.05 -10.42
C ILE A 424 33.67 -0.39 -10.68
N LEU A 425 33.13 -0.03 -11.85
CA LEU A 425 31.74 -0.34 -12.23
C LEU A 425 31.50 -1.84 -12.32
N ILE A 426 32.45 -2.57 -12.89
CA ILE A 426 32.37 -4.04 -12.99
C ILE A 426 32.33 -4.64 -11.58
N SER A 427 33.22 -4.21 -10.69
CA SER A 427 33.28 -4.67 -9.31
C SER A 427 32.00 -4.34 -8.54
N GLU A 428 31.50 -3.09 -8.64
CA GLU A 428 30.26 -2.67 -7.98
C GLU A 428 29.06 -3.44 -8.50
N GLY A 429 28.90 -3.54 -9.81
CA GLY A 429 27.79 -4.28 -10.43
C GLY A 429 27.80 -5.75 -10.07
N THR A 430 28.97 -6.41 -10.10
CA THR A 430 29.11 -7.82 -9.71
C THR A 430 28.70 -8.02 -8.25
N ARG A 431 29.10 -7.13 -7.35
CA ARG A 431 28.68 -7.19 -5.93
C ARG A 431 27.18 -7.01 -5.77
N ILE A 432 26.56 -6.13 -6.56
CA ILE A 432 25.10 -5.94 -6.53
C ILE A 432 24.39 -7.21 -7.00
N LEU A 433 24.86 -7.86 -8.09
CA LEU A 433 24.27 -9.11 -8.57
C LEU A 433 24.33 -10.21 -7.51
N GLN A 434 25.48 -10.37 -6.85
CA GLN A 434 25.61 -11.32 -5.72
C GLN A 434 24.66 -11.00 -4.57
N GLU A 435 24.51 -9.74 -4.24
CA GLU A 435 23.62 -9.29 -3.15
C GLU A 435 22.15 -9.51 -3.50
N ILE A 436 21.74 -9.32 -4.75
CA ILE A 436 20.40 -9.66 -5.24
C ILE A 436 20.11 -11.14 -5.00
N ASP A 437 21.03 -12.03 -5.39
CA ASP A 437 20.85 -13.49 -5.22
C ASP A 437 20.71 -13.86 -3.73
N ILE A 438 21.54 -13.27 -2.87
CA ILE A 438 21.45 -13.51 -1.43
C ILE A 438 20.10 -13.04 -0.86
N VAL A 439 19.67 -11.82 -1.22
CA VAL A 439 18.40 -11.26 -0.76
C VAL A 439 17.23 -12.11 -1.25
N LYS A 440 17.22 -12.49 -2.53
CA LYS A 440 16.20 -13.40 -3.10
C LYS A 440 16.13 -14.71 -2.32
N GLY A 441 17.27 -15.32 -2.02
CA GLY A 441 17.33 -16.58 -1.26
C GLY A 441 16.74 -16.44 0.15
N ILE A 442 17.11 -15.41 0.90
CA ILE A 442 16.59 -15.15 2.25
C ILE A 442 15.07 -14.91 2.19
N ARG A 443 14.62 -14.06 1.28
CA ARG A 443 13.20 -13.73 1.09
C ARG A 443 12.37 -14.98 0.77
N SER A 444 12.82 -15.78 -0.19
CA SER A 444 12.13 -17.02 -0.56
C SER A 444 12.01 -18.00 0.60
N ALA A 445 13.07 -18.15 1.41
CA ALA A 445 13.05 -19.01 2.58
C ALA A 445 12.06 -18.50 3.66
N GLN A 446 12.06 -17.19 3.89
CA GLN A 446 11.16 -16.55 4.86
C GLN A 446 9.70 -16.63 4.41
N TRP A 447 9.44 -16.40 3.12
CA TRP A 447 8.12 -16.53 2.55
C TRP A 447 7.53 -17.93 2.75
N LYS A 448 8.28 -18.97 2.36
CA LYS A 448 7.86 -20.37 2.48
C LYS A 448 7.55 -20.78 3.92
N ARG A 449 8.13 -20.11 4.89
CA ARG A 449 7.90 -20.41 6.30
C ARG A 449 6.54 -19.94 6.79
N PHE A 450 6.07 -18.79 6.31
CA PHE A 450 4.88 -18.13 6.86
C PHE A 450 3.68 -18.15 5.91
N ARG A 451 3.90 -18.42 4.62
CA ARG A 451 2.87 -18.28 3.59
C ARG A 451 2.74 -19.54 2.75
N PRO A 452 1.52 -20.00 2.53
CA PRO A 452 1.29 -21.02 1.53
C PRO A 452 1.47 -20.43 0.11
N GLY A 453 1.76 -21.29 -0.84
CA GLY A 453 1.78 -20.90 -2.24
C GLY A 453 3.10 -20.34 -2.76
N ILE A 454 3.03 -19.77 -3.93
CA ILE A 454 4.19 -19.28 -4.69
C ILE A 454 4.59 -17.90 -4.19
N PHE A 455 5.88 -17.71 -4.03
CA PHE A 455 6.48 -16.37 -3.78
C PHE A 455 5.91 -15.36 -4.78
N PRO A 456 5.60 -14.12 -4.36
CA PRO A 456 4.99 -13.14 -5.25
C PRO A 456 5.84 -12.95 -6.50
N VAL A 457 5.28 -13.34 -7.62
CA VAL A 457 5.93 -13.26 -8.93
C VAL A 457 6.43 -11.85 -9.23
N LYS A 458 5.72 -10.83 -8.71
CA LYS A 458 6.07 -9.42 -8.94
C LYS A 458 7.46 -9.06 -8.40
N THR A 459 7.78 -9.41 -7.15
CA THR A 459 9.09 -9.07 -6.56
C THR A 459 10.23 -9.82 -7.22
N ASP A 460 10.05 -11.12 -7.40
CA ASP A 460 11.08 -11.96 -8.02
C ASP A 460 11.32 -11.55 -9.47
N THR A 461 10.25 -11.20 -10.19
CA THR A 461 10.34 -10.66 -11.55
C THR A 461 11.14 -9.37 -11.59
N LEU A 462 10.86 -8.42 -10.68
CA LEU A 462 11.55 -7.13 -10.64
C LEU A 462 13.06 -7.30 -10.40
N TYR A 463 13.45 -8.08 -9.40
CA TYR A 463 14.87 -8.36 -9.15
C TYR A 463 15.52 -9.11 -10.31
N THR A 464 14.81 -10.02 -10.95
CA THR A 464 15.31 -10.75 -12.11
C THR A 464 15.52 -9.83 -13.31
N GLU A 465 14.64 -8.87 -13.53
CA GLU A 465 14.78 -7.89 -14.61
C GLU A 465 15.96 -6.94 -14.36
N ILE A 466 16.09 -6.42 -13.15
CA ILE A 466 17.20 -5.55 -12.78
C ILE A 466 18.54 -6.31 -12.85
N TYR A 467 18.55 -7.56 -12.40
CA TYR A 467 19.73 -8.43 -12.53
C TYR A 467 20.19 -8.53 -13.97
N ARG A 468 19.27 -8.86 -14.88
CA ARG A 468 19.58 -8.96 -16.33
C ARG A 468 20.05 -7.64 -16.93
N GLU A 469 19.44 -6.52 -16.49
CA GLU A 469 19.84 -5.20 -16.94
C GLU A 469 21.27 -4.85 -16.50
N ILE A 470 21.58 -5.07 -15.22
CA ILE A 470 22.94 -4.85 -14.70
C ILE A 470 23.94 -5.78 -15.39
N GLU A 471 23.64 -7.07 -15.53
CA GLU A 471 24.49 -8.03 -16.24
C GLU A 471 24.76 -7.58 -17.68
N GLY A 472 23.73 -7.11 -18.40
CA GLY A 472 23.87 -6.57 -19.75
C GLY A 472 24.78 -5.36 -19.82
N ILE A 473 24.63 -4.42 -18.88
CA ILE A 473 25.49 -3.24 -18.76
C ILE A 473 26.94 -3.64 -18.51
N LEU A 474 27.18 -4.58 -17.60
CA LEU A 474 28.56 -5.06 -17.32
C LEU A 474 29.22 -5.70 -18.54
N LYS A 475 28.48 -6.53 -19.31
CA LYS A 475 28.97 -7.11 -20.56
C LYS A 475 29.34 -6.04 -21.60
N GLU A 476 28.53 -4.98 -21.71
CA GLU A 476 28.84 -3.85 -22.61
C GLU A 476 30.10 -3.10 -22.15
N ILE A 477 30.26 -2.84 -20.85
CA ILE A 477 31.46 -2.19 -20.31
C ILE A 477 32.72 -3.02 -20.61
N GLN A 478 32.66 -4.33 -20.33
CA GLN A 478 33.79 -5.27 -20.57
C GLN A 478 34.17 -5.36 -22.05
N SER A 479 33.19 -5.26 -22.94
CA SER A 479 33.46 -5.32 -24.38
C SER A 479 33.95 -4.00 -24.99
N GLY A 480 34.01 -2.94 -24.21
CA GLY A 480 34.36 -1.61 -24.70
C GLY A 480 33.34 -0.99 -25.67
N ARG A 481 32.16 -1.58 -25.79
CA ARG A 481 31.13 -1.20 -26.78
C ARG A 481 30.18 -0.12 -26.36
N ILE A 482 30.39 0.57 -25.23
CA ILE A 482 29.46 1.62 -24.79
C ILE A 482 29.60 2.85 -25.71
N LEU A 483 28.78 2.85 -26.75
CA LEU A 483 28.62 3.98 -27.69
C LEU A 483 27.47 4.93 -27.26
N ARG A 484 27.00 4.83 -26.03
CA ARG A 484 25.84 5.59 -25.57
C ARG A 484 26.26 7.01 -25.16
N ARG A 485 25.48 7.99 -25.56
CA ARG A 485 25.85 9.42 -25.42
C ARG A 485 25.06 10.20 -24.40
N GLY A 486 24.15 9.54 -23.72
CA GLY A 486 23.35 10.14 -22.68
C GLY A 486 22.30 9.17 -22.16
N VAL A 487 21.70 9.51 -21.09
CA VAL A 487 20.62 8.74 -20.48
C VAL A 487 19.59 9.70 -19.93
N PHE A 488 18.33 9.34 -20.05
CA PHE A 488 17.28 10.01 -19.31
C PHE A 488 16.45 9.01 -18.51
N TYR A 489 15.95 9.50 -17.40
CA TYR A 489 15.09 8.77 -16.49
C TYR A 489 13.78 9.51 -16.36
N ILE A 490 12.69 8.79 -16.44
CA ILE A 490 11.37 9.32 -16.11
C ILE A 490 10.85 8.49 -14.94
N ARG A 491 10.51 9.18 -13.88
CA ARG A 491 9.77 8.62 -12.76
C ARG A 491 8.35 9.09 -12.80
N TYR A 492 7.43 8.16 -12.70
CA TYR A 492 6.01 8.47 -12.73
C TYR A 492 5.25 7.48 -11.85
N PHE A 493 4.06 7.84 -11.48
CA PHE A 493 3.10 6.92 -10.90
C PHE A 493 1.86 6.87 -11.77
N LEU A 494 1.20 5.74 -11.73
CA LEU A 494 -0.11 5.54 -12.33
C LEU A 494 -1.08 5.26 -11.19
N PRO A 495 -2.25 5.90 -11.16
CA PRO A 495 -3.23 5.65 -10.11
C PRO A 495 -3.96 4.32 -10.25
N ASP A 496 -3.66 3.54 -11.29
CA ASP A 496 -4.16 2.17 -11.43
C ASP A 496 -3.36 1.22 -10.52
N PRO A 497 -3.91 0.82 -9.35
CA PRO A 497 -3.23 -0.05 -8.41
C PRO A 497 -3.00 -1.46 -8.95
N TYR A 498 -3.68 -1.82 -10.04
CA TYR A 498 -3.62 -3.16 -10.63
C TYR A 498 -2.70 -3.26 -11.86
N GLY A 499 -2.10 -2.13 -12.26
CA GLY A 499 -1.08 -2.11 -13.30
C GLY A 499 -1.57 -2.50 -14.70
N SER A 500 -2.85 -2.21 -15.01
CA SER A 500 -3.44 -2.50 -16.32
C SER A 500 -3.34 -1.35 -17.31
N GLN A 501 -2.96 -0.17 -16.85
CA GLN A 501 -2.94 1.06 -17.64
C GLN A 501 -1.80 1.05 -18.67
N LYS A 502 -2.12 1.26 -19.94
CA LYS A 502 -1.12 1.39 -20.99
C LYS A 502 -0.48 2.77 -20.98
N VAL A 503 0.83 2.80 -21.19
CA VAL A 503 1.64 4.01 -21.28
C VAL A 503 2.40 4.02 -22.60
N ARG A 504 2.50 5.19 -23.22
CA ARG A 504 3.39 5.46 -24.34
C ARG A 504 4.35 6.57 -23.96
N ILE A 505 5.65 6.31 -24.13
CA ILE A 505 6.71 7.29 -23.94
C ILE A 505 7.40 7.47 -25.29
N ALA A 506 7.44 8.71 -25.78
CA ALA A 506 8.07 9.01 -27.06
C ALA A 506 8.99 10.23 -26.93
N ILE A 507 9.99 10.30 -27.78
CA ILE A 507 10.96 11.38 -27.84
C ILE A 507 10.91 12.09 -29.20
N LYS A 508 11.05 13.39 -29.16
CA LYS A 508 11.22 14.20 -30.35
C LYS A 508 12.61 14.84 -30.30
N TYR A 509 13.37 14.63 -31.36
CA TYR A 509 14.69 15.23 -31.48
C TYR A 509 14.61 16.56 -32.23
N LYS A 510 15.57 17.43 -31.96
CA LYS A 510 15.66 18.75 -32.56
C LYS A 510 15.66 18.66 -34.10
N GLY A 511 14.75 19.38 -34.74
CA GLY A 511 14.57 19.39 -36.17
C GLY A 511 13.70 18.26 -36.75
N GLU A 512 13.25 17.30 -35.92
CA GLU A 512 12.33 16.25 -36.36
C GLU A 512 10.87 16.66 -36.19
N LYS A 513 10.04 16.28 -37.14
CA LYS A 513 8.57 16.50 -37.06
C LYS A 513 7.84 15.35 -36.35
N LYS A 514 8.40 14.14 -36.40
CA LYS A 514 7.76 12.92 -35.89
C LYS A 514 8.25 12.59 -34.48
N TRP A 515 7.39 11.97 -33.70
CA TRP A 515 7.72 11.34 -32.44
C TRP A 515 8.34 9.97 -32.68
N ASN A 516 9.37 9.65 -31.94
CA ASN A 516 10.01 8.35 -31.93
C ASN A 516 9.59 7.62 -30.66
N ASP A 517 8.87 6.51 -30.81
CA ASP A 517 8.40 5.74 -29.69
C ASP A 517 9.57 5.05 -28.99
N LEU A 518 9.66 5.23 -27.69
CA LEU A 518 10.64 4.61 -26.84
C LEU A 518 10.04 3.44 -26.05
N TYR A 519 8.76 3.57 -25.70
CA TYR A 519 8.01 2.57 -24.99
C TYR A 519 6.54 2.68 -25.33
N SER A 520 5.88 1.54 -25.47
CA SER A 520 4.42 1.46 -25.58
C SER A 520 3.96 0.12 -25.00
N GLY A 521 3.17 0.16 -23.95
CA GLY A 521 2.69 -1.05 -23.29
C GLY A 521 2.24 -0.80 -21.86
N ILE A 522 1.96 -1.87 -21.14
CA ILE A 522 1.67 -1.84 -19.71
C ILE A 522 3.02 -1.86 -18.98
N PRO A 523 3.36 -0.79 -18.21
CA PRO A 523 4.63 -0.73 -17.53
C PRO A 523 4.65 -1.67 -16.32
N LYS A 524 5.84 -2.11 -15.94
CA LYS A 524 6.04 -2.89 -14.73
C LYS A 524 6.46 -1.96 -13.58
N PRO A 525 5.83 -2.07 -12.42
CA PRO A 525 6.14 -1.19 -11.29
C PRO A 525 7.52 -1.45 -10.70
N ASP A 526 8.14 -0.41 -10.19
CA ASP A 526 9.39 -0.50 -9.42
C ASP A 526 9.16 -0.99 -7.97
N ILE A 527 7.91 -1.15 -7.58
CA ILE A 527 7.50 -1.44 -6.22
C ILE A 527 6.82 -2.79 -6.15
N ASP A 528 7.09 -3.46 -5.05
CA ASP A 528 6.54 -4.74 -4.69
C ASP A 528 5.47 -4.67 -3.59
N ASP A 529 4.94 -3.50 -3.34
CA ASP A 529 3.88 -3.30 -2.34
C ASP A 529 2.54 -3.10 -3.04
N PRO A 530 1.65 -4.11 -3.06
CA PRO A 530 0.35 -4.02 -3.71
C PRO A 530 -0.60 -3.03 -3.03
N SER A 531 -0.34 -2.64 -1.78
CA SER A 531 -1.15 -1.68 -1.03
C SER A 531 -0.89 -0.22 -1.38
N GLN A 532 0.10 0.06 -2.23
CA GLN A 532 0.51 1.42 -2.54
C GLN A 532 0.37 1.74 -4.02
N ILE A 533 0.15 3.03 -4.30
CA ILE A 533 0.16 3.54 -5.68
C ILE A 533 1.48 3.14 -6.34
N PRO A 534 1.43 2.39 -7.44
CA PRO A 534 2.65 1.89 -8.06
C PRO A 534 3.43 3.02 -8.72
N TYR A 535 4.73 3.05 -8.43
CA TYR A 535 5.68 3.94 -9.09
C TYR A 535 6.45 3.16 -10.15
N TYR A 536 6.81 3.85 -11.21
CA TYR A 536 7.51 3.29 -12.36
C TYR A 536 8.71 4.15 -12.69
N THR A 537 9.81 3.53 -13.09
CA THR A 537 10.97 4.23 -13.64
C THR A 537 11.21 3.75 -15.06
N PHE A 538 11.21 4.68 -15.99
CA PHE A 538 11.61 4.44 -17.36
C PHE A 538 13.02 4.99 -17.58
N THR A 539 13.92 4.15 -18.07
CA THR A 539 15.29 4.53 -18.40
C THR A 539 15.52 4.38 -19.90
N HIS A 540 16.01 5.41 -20.54
CA HIS A 540 16.37 5.36 -21.94
C HIS A 540 17.78 5.91 -22.17
N PHE A 541 18.59 5.12 -22.86
CA PHE A 541 19.92 5.55 -23.26
C PHE A 541 19.88 6.19 -24.64
N VAL A 542 20.16 7.47 -24.69
CA VAL A 542 20.16 8.22 -25.94
C VAL A 542 21.42 7.83 -26.73
N SER A 543 21.25 7.24 -27.90
CA SER A 543 22.34 6.91 -28.81
C SER A 543 22.42 7.90 -29.97
N GLY A 544 23.66 8.18 -30.47
CA GLY A 544 23.89 8.98 -31.66
C GLY A 544 24.03 10.49 -31.41
N PHE A 545 23.95 11.27 -32.48
CA PHE A 545 24.19 12.73 -32.50
C PHE A 545 22.90 13.55 -32.29
N LYS A 546 21.77 12.91 -32.16
CA LYS A 546 20.47 13.58 -32.05
C LYS A 546 20.29 14.21 -30.67
N VAL A 547 19.83 15.44 -30.65
CA VAL A 547 19.57 16.20 -29.42
C VAL A 547 18.09 16.07 -29.07
N PRO A 548 17.75 15.52 -27.91
CA PRO A 548 16.38 15.49 -27.44
C PRO A 548 15.81 16.91 -27.29
N GLU A 549 14.63 17.15 -27.81
CA GLU A 549 13.94 18.44 -27.71
C GLU A 549 12.69 18.35 -26.87
N LYS A 550 11.92 17.27 -27.02
CA LYS A 550 10.67 17.06 -26.30
C LYS A 550 10.50 15.59 -25.94
N ILE A 551 9.85 15.34 -24.83
CA ILE A 551 9.36 14.03 -24.45
C ILE A 551 7.84 14.08 -24.38
N LEU A 552 7.20 13.07 -24.97
CA LEU A 552 5.78 12.85 -24.90
C LEU A 552 5.51 11.71 -23.93
N PHE A 553 4.63 11.94 -23.01
CA PHE A 553 4.08 10.92 -22.13
C PHE A 553 2.57 10.83 -22.34
N GLN A 554 2.08 9.63 -22.67
CA GLN A 554 0.66 9.39 -22.89
C GLN A 554 0.19 8.21 -22.07
N THR A 555 -1.02 8.29 -21.52
CA THR A 555 -1.70 7.16 -20.92
C THR A 555 -3.02 6.92 -21.61
N TYR A 556 -3.43 5.66 -21.59
CA TYR A 556 -4.68 5.18 -22.14
C TYR A 556 -5.48 4.54 -21.02
N GLY A 557 -6.70 5.00 -20.84
CA GLY A 557 -7.58 4.52 -19.78
C GLY A 557 -7.59 5.43 -18.56
N TYR A 558 -8.10 4.88 -17.45
CA TYR A 558 -8.37 5.63 -16.24
C TYR A 558 -7.14 6.10 -15.49
N GLY A 559 -7.29 7.28 -14.94
CA GLY A 559 -6.41 7.82 -13.93
C GLY A 559 -5.40 8.81 -14.45
N GLY A 560 -4.88 9.60 -13.57
CA GLY A 560 -3.87 10.59 -13.85
C GLY A 560 -2.48 9.96 -13.98
N ILE A 561 -1.56 10.75 -14.51
CA ILE A 561 -0.13 10.46 -14.47
C ILE A 561 0.50 11.44 -13.50
N GLY A 562 1.32 10.94 -12.60
CA GLY A 562 2.23 11.78 -11.85
C GLY A 562 3.66 11.55 -12.34
N ILE A 563 4.23 12.55 -12.98
CA ILE A 563 5.66 12.55 -13.27
C ILE A 563 6.35 13.19 -12.08
N THR A 564 7.09 12.39 -11.32
CA THR A 564 7.78 12.86 -10.12
C THR A 564 9.21 13.27 -10.40
N PHE A 565 9.78 12.81 -11.52
CA PHE A 565 11.17 13.05 -11.82
C PHE A 565 11.48 12.81 -13.31
N LEU A 566 12.16 13.76 -13.93
CA LEU A 566 12.77 13.57 -15.24
C LEU A 566 14.18 14.13 -15.19
N GLU A 567 15.15 13.31 -15.53
CA GLU A 567 16.54 13.71 -15.58
C GLU A 567 17.17 13.30 -16.91
N ILE A 568 17.87 14.22 -17.53
CA ILE A 568 18.64 13.97 -18.75
C ILE A 568 20.08 14.33 -18.49
N VAL A 569 20.95 13.37 -18.75
CA VAL A 569 22.41 13.54 -18.66
C VAL A 569 22.97 13.54 -20.07
N ASN A 570 23.57 14.64 -20.46
CA ASN A 570 24.22 14.74 -21.77
C ASN A 570 25.66 14.14 -21.77
N LYS A 571 26.28 14.09 -22.94
CA LYS A 571 27.66 13.57 -23.14
C LYS A 571 28.72 14.24 -22.24
N LYS A 572 28.49 15.48 -21.80
CA LYS A 572 29.40 16.21 -20.90
C LYS A 572 29.13 15.94 -19.42
N GLY A 573 28.16 15.07 -19.10
CA GLY A 573 27.74 14.81 -17.74
C GLY A 573 26.88 15.91 -17.11
N HIS A 574 26.38 16.82 -17.94
CA HIS A 574 25.49 17.88 -17.49
C HIS A 574 24.06 17.39 -17.54
N PHE A 575 23.33 17.71 -16.51
CA PHE A 575 21.90 17.53 -16.46
C PHE A 575 21.23 18.59 -17.32
N ILE A 576 20.27 18.19 -18.13
CA ILE A 576 19.43 19.11 -18.90
C ILE A 576 18.12 19.23 -18.12
N PRO A 577 17.82 20.40 -17.52
CA PRO A 577 16.57 20.57 -16.81
C PRO A 577 15.41 20.46 -17.79
N ALA A 578 14.42 19.71 -17.38
CA ALA A 578 13.15 19.65 -18.08
C ALA A 578 12.21 20.68 -17.48
N ARG A 579 11.54 21.44 -18.32
CA ARG A 579 10.47 22.35 -17.92
C ARG A 579 9.13 21.79 -18.36
N THR A 580 8.20 21.68 -17.44
CA THR A 580 6.79 21.62 -17.82
C THR A 580 6.39 23.00 -18.29
N ASP A 581 6.09 23.14 -19.57
CA ASP A 581 5.49 24.35 -20.07
C ASP A 581 3.99 24.31 -19.69
N ARG A 582 3.65 25.05 -18.65
CA ARG A 582 2.27 25.19 -18.17
C ARG A 582 1.34 25.81 -19.22
N THR A 583 1.91 26.50 -20.21
CA THR A 583 1.13 27.33 -21.17
C THR A 583 1.06 26.71 -22.56
N SER A 584 2.00 25.87 -22.96
CA SER A 584 2.05 25.26 -24.30
C SER A 584 1.91 23.72 -24.25
N GLY A 585 1.88 23.13 -23.08
CA GLY A 585 1.58 21.70 -22.93
C GLY A 585 0.20 21.41 -23.49
N LYS A 586 0.13 20.66 -24.59
CA LYS A 586 -1.14 20.09 -25.04
C LYS A 586 -1.58 19.06 -24.01
N VAL A 587 -2.21 19.53 -22.96
CA VAL A 587 -2.95 18.71 -22.04
C VAL A 587 -4.32 18.48 -22.70
N SER A 588 -4.66 17.26 -22.97
CA SER A 588 -5.95 16.91 -23.59
C SER A 588 -7.14 17.28 -22.69
N ASN A 589 -6.92 17.46 -21.41
CA ASN A 589 -7.90 17.96 -20.45
C ASN A 589 -7.21 18.83 -19.37
N PRO A 590 -7.16 20.18 -19.55
CA PRO A 590 -6.52 21.09 -18.61
C PRO A 590 -7.18 21.10 -17.21
N ASP A 591 -8.47 20.78 -17.12
CA ASP A 591 -9.21 20.76 -15.86
C ASP A 591 -8.86 19.52 -15.00
N ALA A 592 -8.23 18.53 -15.61
CA ALA A 592 -7.75 17.33 -14.93
C ALA A 592 -6.29 17.44 -14.45
N LEU A 593 -5.63 18.57 -14.70
CA LEU A 593 -4.23 18.78 -14.35
C LEU A 593 -4.10 19.39 -12.95
N LEU A 594 -3.73 18.60 -11.96
CA LEU A 594 -3.26 19.10 -10.67
C LEU A 594 -1.73 19.09 -10.66
N ILE A 595 -1.15 20.27 -10.53
CA ILE A 595 0.29 20.43 -10.31
C ILE A 595 0.50 20.40 -8.81
N ASP A 596 1.10 19.33 -8.34
CA ASP A 596 1.51 19.22 -6.94
C ASP A 596 2.90 19.85 -6.80
N ASP A 597 2.98 20.95 -6.05
CA ASP A 597 4.23 21.62 -5.65
C ASP A 597 5.01 20.81 -4.60
N THR A 598 4.92 19.50 -4.59
CA THR A 598 5.77 18.71 -3.71
C THR A 598 7.22 18.97 -4.09
N ARG A 599 7.84 19.74 -3.23
CA ARG A 599 9.14 20.34 -3.32
C ARG A 599 10.25 19.30 -3.38
N TRP A 600 10.66 18.99 -4.58
CA TRP A 600 11.92 18.34 -4.81
C TRP A 600 12.85 19.37 -5.45
N THR A 601 13.65 20.04 -4.66
CA THR A 601 14.67 20.97 -5.13
C THR A 601 15.87 20.21 -5.65
N TYR A 602 15.78 19.74 -6.89
CA TYR A 602 16.91 19.16 -7.59
C TYR A 602 17.03 19.76 -9.00
N LEU A 603 18.25 20.03 -9.43
CA LEU A 603 18.54 20.40 -10.81
C LEU A 603 18.01 19.29 -11.73
N GLY A 604 16.97 19.58 -12.48
CA GLY A 604 16.33 18.62 -13.38
C GLY A 604 14.92 18.14 -12.96
N GLU A 605 14.37 18.67 -11.89
CA GLU A 605 13.02 18.30 -11.45
C GLU A 605 11.94 18.94 -12.28
N ILE A 606 10.99 18.09 -12.59
CA ILE A 606 9.65 18.49 -13.03
C ILE A 606 8.74 18.41 -11.81
N ASN A 607 7.99 19.46 -11.57
CA ASN A 607 6.91 19.41 -10.62
C ASN A 607 6.00 18.24 -10.93
N THR A 608 5.60 17.48 -9.92
CA THR A 608 4.69 16.36 -10.10
C THR A 608 3.41 16.86 -10.75
N VAL A 609 3.16 16.39 -11.96
CA VAL A 609 1.92 16.69 -12.66
C VAL A 609 0.97 15.54 -12.41
N ARG A 610 -0.06 15.78 -11.61
CA ARG A 610 -1.15 14.83 -11.40
C ARG A 610 -2.27 15.16 -12.37
N MET A 611 -2.63 14.20 -13.21
CA MET A 611 -3.82 14.28 -14.04
C MET A 611 -4.89 13.38 -13.42
N TYR A 612 -6.06 13.95 -13.15
CA TYR A 612 -7.23 13.20 -12.74
C TYR A 612 -8.23 13.19 -13.88
N GLN A 613 -8.79 12.04 -14.16
CA GLN A 613 -9.80 11.91 -15.16
C GLN A 613 -11.14 12.48 -14.66
N ASP A 614 -11.85 13.19 -15.53
CA ASP A 614 -13.27 13.46 -15.32
C ASP A 614 -14.03 12.13 -15.52
N HIS A 615 -14.69 11.66 -14.46
CA HIS A 615 -15.38 10.38 -14.40
C HIS A 615 -16.56 10.23 -15.38
N LYS A 616 -16.86 11.25 -16.15
CA LYS A 616 -18.03 11.28 -17.04
C LYS A 616 -17.72 10.98 -18.50
N LYS A 617 -16.46 10.87 -18.90
CA LYS A 617 -16.07 10.64 -20.30
C LYS A 617 -15.27 9.35 -20.42
N GLY A 618 -15.56 8.56 -21.44
CA GLY A 618 -14.95 7.26 -21.72
C GLY A 618 -13.43 7.28 -21.93
N GLU A 619 -12.87 6.22 -22.52
CA GLU A 619 -11.43 6.07 -22.76
C GLU A 619 -10.83 7.30 -23.47
N GLU A 620 -10.21 8.19 -22.71
CA GLU A 620 -9.48 9.34 -23.25
C GLU A 620 -7.97 9.10 -23.15
N ILE A 621 -7.27 9.58 -24.18
CA ILE A 621 -5.81 9.61 -24.17
C ILE A 621 -5.37 10.87 -23.43
N HIS A 622 -4.66 10.71 -22.34
CA HIS A 622 -4.04 11.82 -21.63
C HIS A 622 -2.59 11.97 -22.08
N SER A 623 -2.22 13.18 -22.48
CA SER A 623 -0.88 13.45 -23.02
C SER A 623 -0.22 14.62 -22.30
N ILE A 624 1.05 14.45 -21.97
CA ILE A 624 1.93 15.53 -21.50
C ILE A 624 3.12 15.65 -22.44
N GLU A 625 3.33 16.82 -23.00
CA GLU A 625 4.57 17.16 -23.70
C GLU A 625 5.50 17.93 -22.78
N ILE A 626 6.72 17.43 -22.64
CA ILE A 626 7.75 18.04 -21.82
C ILE A 626 8.82 18.61 -22.74
N SER A 627 8.99 19.91 -22.73
CA SER A 627 10.06 20.58 -23.46
C SER A 627 11.37 20.52 -22.69
N LEU A 628 12.45 20.15 -23.37
CA LEU A 628 13.78 20.06 -22.83
C LEU A 628 14.53 21.33 -23.15
N SER A 629 14.82 22.15 -22.14
CA SER A 629 15.64 23.35 -22.34
C SER A 629 17.11 23.04 -22.15
N ARG A 630 17.99 23.62 -22.99
CA ARG A 630 19.42 23.63 -22.72
C ARG A 630 19.71 24.62 -21.59
N VAL A 631 20.55 24.19 -20.65
CA VAL A 631 21.30 25.10 -19.78
C VAL A 631 22.52 25.53 -20.47
#